data_97b5212155ecee66743609be6e8e349d
#
_entry.id   97b5212155ecee66743609be6e8e349d
#
_cell.length_a   1.000
_cell.length_b   1.000
_cell.length_c   1.000
_cell.angle_alpha   90.00
_cell.angle_beta   90.00
_cell.angle_gamma   90.00
#
_symmetry.space_group_name_H-M   'P 1'
#
loop_
_entity.id
_entity.type
_entity.pdbx_description
1 polymer ?
#
loop_
_entity_poly.entity_id
_entity_poly.type
_entity_poly.pdbx_seq_one_letter_code
_entity_poly.pdbx_strand_id
1 'polypeptide(L)'
;GQVGGRVAGVVYFVPQETFLNEIVSNLQISEGGTAYMLDATGNTIAHRNLESVRNQENTIQDAKGDKSLADLAAIETDMIAGGTGFSQYSYGGETKFTAYAPVPETNGWSIAINAPTSDFTGTAILGIIITLVLLIAAVIVASLVALRLAVGIGGPIKACSDRLHLLSQGNLEAPVPDFDRNDEVGELVSSTKIIVTALSTILKDIDYLLSQMGEGNFVVDS
;
A
#
# COMPACT_ATOMS: atom_id res chain seq x y z
N GLY A 1 2.96 -26.44 -59.45
CA GLY A 1 4.18 -26.83 -60.18
C GLY A 1 4.06 -26.53 -61.63
N GLN A 2 5.17 -26.26 -62.30
CA GLN A 2 5.25 -26.04 -63.75
C GLN A 2 6.02 -27.15 -64.42
N VAL A 3 5.53 -27.63 -65.56
CA VAL A 3 6.24 -28.58 -66.43
C VAL A 3 6.28 -27.95 -67.85
N GLY A 4 7.52 -27.76 -68.41
CA GLY A 4 7.72 -27.16 -69.69
C GLY A 4 7.18 -25.74 -69.82
N GLY A 5 7.19 -24.90 -68.81
CA GLY A 5 6.70 -23.54 -68.74
C GLY A 5 5.16 -23.39 -68.67
N ARG A 6 4.42 -24.52 -68.56
CA ARG A 6 2.97 -24.53 -68.36
C ARG A 6 2.63 -24.93 -66.92
N VAL A 7 1.63 -24.30 -66.30
CA VAL A 7 1.11 -24.69 -65.00
C VAL A 7 0.50 -26.10 -65.10
N ALA A 8 1.13 -27.11 -64.50
CA ALA A 8 0.68 -28.50 -64.55
C ALA A 8 -0.36 -28.79 -63.43
N GLY A 9 -0.39 -27.97 -62.39
CA GLY A 9 -1.33 -28.09 -61.32
C GLY A 9 -0.98 -27.15 -60.15
N VAL A 10 -1.94 -26.90 -59.29
CA VAL A 10 -1.83 -26.16 -58.04
C VAL A 10 -2.09 -27.12 -56.90
N VAL A 11 -1.17 -27.20 -55.95
CA VAL A 11 -1.38 -27.90 -54.68
C VAL A 11 -1.68 -26.83 -53.64
N TYR A 12 -2.81 -26.94 -52.98
CA TYR A 12 -3.15 -26.08 -51.88
C TYR A 12 -3.35 -26.94 -50.63
N PHE A 13 -2.92 -26.39 -49.52
CA PHE A 13 -3.09 -27.00 -48.19
C PHE A 13 -4.25 -26.29 -47.50
N VAL A 14 -5.23 -27.05 -47.02
CA VAL A 14 -6.34 -26.56 -46.21
C VAL A 14 -6.11 -27.09 -44.79
N PRO A 15 -5.57 -26.30 -43.89
CA PRO A 15 -5.46 -26.71 -42.50
C PRO A 15 -6.87 -26.90 -41.89
N GLN A 16 -6.94 -27.71 -40.84
CA GLN A 16 -8.17 -27.80 -40.06
C GLN A 16 -8.47 -26.44 -39.42
N GLU A 17 -9.74 -26.08 -39.23
CA GLU A 17 -10.16 -24.81 -38.61
C GLU A 17 -9.57 -24.58 -37.22
N THR A 18 -9.20 -25.68 -36.52
CA THR A 18 -8.60 -25.64 -35.20
C THR A 18 -7.10 -25.34 -35.17
N PHE A 19 -6.41 -25.38 -36.32
CA PHE A 19 -4.95 -25.22 -36.39
C PHE A 19 -4.45 -23.90 -35.79
N LEU A 20 -5.02 -22.77 -36.18
CA LEU A 20 -4.67 -21.46 -35.62
C LEU A 20 -5.13 -21.32 -34.16
N ASN A 21 -6.26 -21.92 -33.83
CA ASN A 21 -6.81 -21.89 -32.47
C ASN A 21 -5.92 -22.64 -31.48
N GLU A 22 -5.30 -23.75 -31.88
CA GLU A 22 -4.32 -24.46 -31.04
C GLU A 22 -3.11 -23.58 -30.74
N ILE A 23 -2.65 -22.78 -31.72
CA ILE A 23 -1.54 -21.86 -31.56
C ILE A 23 -1.92 -20.79 -30.52
N VAL A 24 -3.04 -20.06 -30.73
CA VAL A 24 -3.42 -18.94 -29.83
C VAL A 24 -3.85 -19.43 -28.45
N SER A 25 -4.39 -20.65 -28.33
CA SER A 25 -4.78 -21.23 -27.03
C SER A 25 -3.58 -21.56 -26.14
N ASN A 26 -2.41 -21.78 -26.74
CA ASN A 26 -1.16 -22.02 -26.02
C ASN A 26 -0.42 -20.71 -25.67
N LEU A 27 -0.84 -19.57 -26.21
CA LEU A 27 -0.27 -18.27 -25.90
C LEU A 27 -1.02 -17.65 -24.73
N GLN A 28 -0.51 -17.88 -23.52
CA GLN A 28 -1.09 -17.37 -22.28
C GLN A 28 -0.02 -16.69 -21.43
N ILE A 29 -0.20 -15.40 -21.15
CA ILE A 29 0.75 -14.59 -20.37
C ILE A 29 0.32 -14.42 -18.90
N SER A 30 -0.92 -14.76 -18.56
CA SER A 30 -1.48 -14.73 -17.23
C SER A 30 -2.65 -15.72 -17.13
N GLU A 31 -3.18 -15.96 -15.93
CA GLU A 31 -4.24 -16.93 -15.70
C GLU A 31 -5.53 -16.60 -16.50
N GLY A 32 -5.91 -15.32 -16.55
CA GLY A 32 -7.01 -14.81 -17.36
C GLY A 32 -6.62 -14.38 -18.78
N GLY A 33 -5.34 -14.52 -19.14
CA GLY A 33 -4.82 -14.08 -20.43
C GLY A 33 -5.34 -14.91 -21.61
N THR A 34 -5.53 -14.26 -22.74
CA THR A 34 -5.98 -14.89 -24.00
C THR A 34 -5.25 -14.27 -25.19
N ALA A 35 -5.13 -15.04 -26.27
CA ALA A 35 -4.65 -14.52 -27.54
C ALA A 35 -5.72 -14.72 -28.61
N TYR A 36 -5.69 -13.87 -29.63
CA TYR A 36 -6.55 -13.97 -30.81
C TYR A 36 -5.85 -13.42 -32.04
N MET A 37 -6.36 -13.77 -33.22
CA MET A 37 -5.84 -13.27 -34.49
C MET A 37 -6.99 -12.72 -35.34
N LEU A 38 -6.66 -11.68 -36.09
CA LEU A 38 -7.52 -11.05 -37.07
C LEU A 38 -6.97 -11.19 -38.50
N ASP A 39 -7.86 -11.27 -39.46
CA ASP A 39 -7.50 -11.08 -40.87
C ASP A 39 -7.40 -9.58 -41.24
N ALA A 40 -7.02 -9.30 -42.49
CA ALA A 40 -6.88 -7.94 -43.03
C ALA A 40 -8.20 -7.13 -43.03
N THR A 41 -9.33 -7.76 -42.79
CA THR A 41 -10.67 -7.11 -42.75
C THR A 41 -11.20 -6.94 -41.33
N GLY A 42 -10.47 -7.44 -40.33
CA GLY A 42 -10.82 -7.37 -38.91
C GLY A 42 -11.69 -8.53 -38.42
N ASN A 43 -11.88 -9.59 -39.26
CA ASN A 43 -12.59 -10.76 -38.80
C ASN A 43 -11.69 -11.63 -37.91
N THR A 44 -12.28 -12.20 -36.86
CA THR A 44 -11.57 -13.12 -35.99
C THR A 44 -11.31 -14.44 -36.68
N ILE A 45 -10.04 -14.79 -36.90
CA ILE A 45 -9.60 -16.03 -37.58
C ILE A 45 -9.00 -17.04 -36.63
N ALA A 46 -8.65 -16.66 -35.41
CA ALA A 46 -8.26 -17.54 -34.32
C ALA A 46 -8.65 -16.93 -32.97
N HIS A 47 -9.21 -17.72 -32.11
CA HIS A 47 -9.63 -17.33 -30.77
C HIS A 47 -9.84 -18.57 -29.90
N ARG A 48 -9.62 -18.46 -28.56
CA ARG A 48 -9.91 -19.56 -27.62
C ARG A 48 -11.37 -20.03 -27.71
N ASN A 49 -12.30 -19.08 -27.92
CA ASN A 49 -13.68 -19.40 -28.24
C ASN A 49 -13.84 -19.63 -29.74
N LEU A 50 -14.06 -20.88 -30.14
CA LEU A 50 -14.29 -21.26 -31.53
C LEU A 50 -15.51 -20.61 -32.19
N GLU A 51 -16.51 -20.25 -31.42
CA GLU A 51 -17.72 -19.58 -31.93
C GLU A 51 -17.40 -18.21 -32.49
N SER A 52 -16.50 -17.44 -31.85
CA SER A 52 -16.04 -16.15 -32.37
C SER A 52 -15.41 -16.28 -33.76
N VAL A 53 -14.68 -17.40 -33.99
CA VAL A 53 -14.08 -17.70 -35.30
C VAL A 53 -15.14 -18.11 -36.33
N ARG A 54 -16.06 -18.99 -35.93
CA ARG A 54 -17.13 -19.48 -36.85
C ARG A 54 -18.09 -18.38 -37.27
N ASN A 55 -18.41 -17.49 -36.31
CA ASN A 55 -19.25 -16.32 -36.56
C ASN A 55 -18.51 -15.20 -37.28
N GLN A 56 -17.20 -15.32 -37.45
CA GLN A 56 -16.34 -14.27 -38.01
C GLN A 56 -16.56 -12.93 -37.28
N GLU A 57 -16.59 -12.98 -35.96
CA GLU A 57 -16.79 -11.78 -35.12
C GLU A 57 -15.83 -10.66 -35.58
N ASN A 58 -16.36 -9.44 -35.64
CA ASN A 58 -15.64 -8.27 -36.13
C ASN A 58 -15.97 -7.08 -35.23
N THR A 59 -15.16 -6.84 -34.21
CA THR A 59 -15.37 -5.77 -33.24
C THR A 59 -15.41 -4.38 -33.88
N ILE A 60 -14.67 -4.17 -34.99
CA ILE A 60 -14.68 -2.89 -35.71
C ILE A 60 -16.05 -2.59 -36.30
N GLN A 61 -16.77 -3.62 -36.77
CA GLN A 61 -18.13 -3.48 -37.28
C GLN A 61 -19.14 -3.34 -36.16
N ASP A 62 -19.00 -4.15 -35.12
CA ASP A 62 -19.94 -4.21 -33.99
C ASP A 62 -19.91 -2.90 -33.18
N ALA A 63 -18.75 -2.23 -33.10
CA ALA A 63 -18.58 -0.94 -32.42
C ALA A 63 -19.43 0.19 -33.08
N LYS A 64 -19.92 0.01 -34.30
CA LYS A 64 -20.84 0.98 -34.92
C LYS A 64 -22.22 1.00 -34.25
N GLY A 65 -22.59 -0.12 -33.65
CA GLY A 65 -23.85 -0.28 -32.90
C GLY A 65 -23.65 -0.23 -31.37
N ASP A 66 -22.46 -0.58 -30.89
CA ASP A 66 -22.12 -0.64 -29.48
C ASP A 66 -20.87 0.18 -29.14
N LYS A 67 -21.10 1.34 -28.53
CA LYS A 67 -20.01 2.26 -28.14
C LYS A 67 -19.08 1.70 -27.06
N SER A 68 -19.49 0.66 -26.34
CA SER A 68 -18.61 0.04 -25.33
C SER A 68 -17.42 -0.69 -25.95
N LEU A 69 -17.51 -1.01 -27.22
CA LEU A 69 -16.46 -1.65 -28.02
C LEU A 69 -15.48 -0.66 -28.67
N ALA A 70 -15.68 0.66 -28.51
CA ALA A 70 -14.94 1.67 -29.25
C ALA A 70 -13.42 1.61 -29.03
N ASP A 71 -12.99 1.38 -27.78
CA ASP A 71 -11.56 1.31 -27.45
C ASP A 71 -10.91 0.08 -28.10
N LEU A 72 -11.56 -1.08 -28.02
CA LEU A 72 -11.08 -2.31 -28.65
C LEU A 72 -11.08 -2.19 -30.18
N ALA A 73 -12.15 -1.62 -30.77
CA ALA A 73 -12.24 -1.40 -32.21
C ALA A 73 -11.15 -0.44 -32.75
N ALA A 74 -10.76 0.56 -31.94
CA ALA A 74 -9.65 1.44 -32.29
C ALA A 74 -8.31 0.68 -32.35
N ILE A 75 -8.06 -0.18 -31.37
CA ILE A 75 -6.88 -1.06 -31.32
C ILE A 75 -6.89 -2.01 -32.51
N GLU A 76 -7.99 -2.68 -32.79
CA GLU A 76 -8.11 -3.63 -33.92
C GLU A 76 -7.99 -2.93 -35.30
N THR A 77 -8.44 -1.68 -35.38
CA THR A 77 -8.22 -0.87 -36.57
C THR A 77 -6.72 -0.61 -36.81
N ASP A 78 -5.94 -0.34 -35.79
CA ASP A 78 -4.49 -0.21 -35.90
C ASP A 78 -3.83 -1.56 -36.23
N MET A 79 -4.33 -2.67 -35.66
CA MET A 79 -3.85 -4.01 -35.94
C MET A 79 -3.98 -4.37 -37.42
N ILE A 80 -5.14 -4.14 -38.05
CA ILE A 80 -5.35 -4.44 -39.46
C ILE A 80 -4.61 -3.49 -40.38
N ALA A 81 -4.23 -2.30 -39.90
CA ALA A 81 -3.33 -1.39 -40.62
C ALA A 81 -1.85 -1.82 -40.54
N GLY A 82 -1.53 -2.92 -39.88
CA GLY A 82 -0.18 -3.43 -39.67
C GLY A 82 0.58 -2.78 -38.53
N GLY A 83 -0.13 -2.13 -37.61
CA GLY A 83 0.44 -1.54 -36.42
C GLY A 83 1.00 -2.57 -35.44
N THR A 84 1.93 -2.11 -34.60
CA THR A 84 2.45 -2.84 -33.42
C THR A 84 2.33 -1.96 -32.22
N GLY A 85 1.75 -2.46 -31.15
CA GLY A 85 1.52 -1.61 -30.01
C GLY A 85 1.24 -2.38 -28.71
N PHE A 86 1.15 -1.57 -27.65
CA PHE A 86 0.65 -1.98 -26.33
C PHE A 86 -0.38 -0.96 -25.88
N SER A 87 -1.53 -1.43 -25.47
CA SER A 87 -2.64 -0.57 -25.08
C SER A 87 -3.44 -1.15 -23.92
N GLN A 88 -4.34 -0.35 -23.38
CA GLN A 88 -5.29 -0.76 -22.36
C GLN A 88 -6.70 -0.44 -22.87
N TYR A 89 -7.65 -1.34 -22.64
CA TYR A 89 -9.04 -1.16 -23.00
C TYR A 89 -9.97 -1.83 -21.99
N SER A 90 -11.24 -1.44 -22.00
CA SER A 90 -12.27 -2.06 -21.18
C SER A 90 -13.19 -2.89 -22.05
N TYR A 91 -13.44 -4.14 -21.66
CA TYR A 91 -14.32 -5.06 -22.35
C TYR A 91 -15.01 -6.00 -21.36
N GLY A 92 -16.32 -6.12 -21.47
CA GLY A 92 -17.10 -7.00 -20.57
C GLY A 92 -17.04 -6.60 -19.10
N GLY A 93 -16.80 -5.32 -18.78
CA GLY A 93 -16.68 -4.84 -17.41
C GLY A 93 -15.28 -5.03 -16.81
N GLU A 94 -14.33 -5.59 -17.55
CA GLU A 94 -12.94 -5.78 -17.15
C GLU A 94 -12.02 -4.85 -17.92
N THR A 95 -11.00 -4.34 -17.25
CA THR A 95 -9.90 -3.63 -17.89
C THR A 95 -8.79 -4.62 -18.24
N LYS A 96 -8.35 -4.59 -19.51
CA LYS A 96 -7.34 -5.51 -20.05
C LYS A 96 -6.17 -4.75 -20.67
N PHE A 97 -4.98 -5.29 -20.51
CA PHE A 97 -3.84 -4.94 -21.33
C PHE A 97 -3.86 -5.76 -22.61
N THR A 98 -3.42 -5.18 -23.71
CA THR A 98 -3.21 -5.87 -24.98
C THR A 98 -1.88 -5.46 -25.59
N ALA A 99 -1.17 -6.45 -26.10
CA ALA A 99 -0.01 -6.25 -26.98
C ALA A 99 -0.36 -6.88 -28.33
N TYR A 100 -0.05 -6.19 -29.42
CA TYR A 100 -0.38 -6.66 -30.77
C TYR A 100 0.72 -6.37 -31.76
N ALA A 101 0.76 -7.19 -32.80
CA ALA A 101 1.71 -7.06 -33.91
C ALA A 101 1.16 -7.73 -35.17
N PRO A 102 1.61 -7.31 -36.39
CA PRO A 102 1.31 -8.02 -37.62
C PRO A 102 2.03 -9.38 -37.63
N VAL A 103 1.40 -10.36 -38.29
CA VAL A 103 2.01 -11.67 -38.52
C VAL A 103 2.77 -11.61 -39.87
N PRO A 104 4.11 -11.74 -39.86
CA PRO A 104 4.89 -11.64 -41.08
C PRO A 104 4.51 -12.72 -42.11
N GLU A 105 4.71 -12.43 -43.38
CA GLU A 105 4.49 -13.36 -44.52
C GLU A 105 3.04 -13.86 -44.63
N THR A 106 2.08 -13.17 -44.03
CA THR A 106 0.64 -13.43 -44.19
C THR A 106 -0.01 -12.33 -45.04
N ASN A 107 -1.25 -12.57 -45.41
CA ASN A 107 -2.02 -11.59 -46.16
C ASN A 107 -2.72 -10.56 -45.23
N GLY A 108 -1.90 -9.86 -44.40
CA GLY A 108 -2.37 -8.82 -43.50
C GLY A 108 -3.01 -9.35 -42.21
N TRP A 109 -2.58 -10.50 -41.74
CA TRP A 109 -3.02 -11.00 -40.44
C TRP A 109 -2.30 -10.28 -39.29
N SER A 110 -2.99 -10.15 -38.19
CA SER A 110 -2.44 -9.62 -36.95
C SER A 110 -2.78 -10.50 -35.77
N ILE A 111 -1.96 -10.47 -34.74
CA ILE A 111 -2.14 -11.21 -33.51
C ILE A 111 -2.16 -10.22 -32.32
N ALA A 112 -3.04 -10.46 -31.38
CA ALA A 112 -3.07 -9.77 -30.10
C ALA A 112 -3.04 -10.76 -28.93
N ILE A 113 -2.40 -10.36 -27.85
CA ILE A 113 -2.38 -11.09 -26.57
C ILE A 113 -2.95 -10.15 -25.52
N ASN A 114 -3.98 -10.59 -24.83
CA ASN A 114 -4.69 -9.84 -23.81
C ASN A 114 -4.46 -10.44 -22.44
N ALA A 115 -4.48 -9.60 -21.41
CA ALA A 115 -4.52 -10.05 -20.02
C ALA A 115 -5.33 -9.08 -19.15
N PRO A 116 -6.18 -9.57 -18.25
CA PRO A 116 -6.83 -8.73 -17.26
C PRO A 116 -5.81 -7.99 -16.40
N THR A 117 -6.04 -6.70 -16.15
CA THR A 117 -5.15 -5.92 -15.26
C THR A 117 -5.16 -6.46 -13.84
N SER A 118 -6.24 -7.10 -13.40
CA SER A 118 -6.38 -7.76 -12.10
C SER A 118 -5.35 -8.86 -11.86
N ASP A 119 -4.94 -9.58 -12.93
CA ASP A 119 -3.94 -10.65 -12.83
C ASP A 119 -2.56 -10.13 -12.38
N PHE A 120 -2.27 -8.86 -12.67
CA PHE A 120 -1.00 -8.21 -12.30
C PHE A 120 -1.11 -7.36 -11.03
N THR A 121 -2.32 -6.87 -10.69
CA THR A 121 -2.51 -5.94 -9.57
C THR A 121 -2.90 -6.62 -8.27
N GLY A 122 -3.42 -7.84 -8.30
CA GLY A 122 -3.89 -8.55 -7.10
C GLY A 122 -2.82 -8.70 -6.02
N THR A 123 -1.61 -9.10 -6.41
CA THR A 123 -0.47 -9.23 -5.49
C THR A 123 0.00 -7.88 -4.95
N ALA A 124 -0.04 -6.82 -5.77
CA ALA A 124 0.33 -5.48 -5.36
C ALA A 124 -0.66 -4.90 -4.33
N ILE A 125 -1.96 -5.10 -4.52
CA ILE A 125 -3.01 -4.67 -3.58
C ILE A 125 -2.83 -5.35 -2.22
N LEU A 126 -2.59 -6.66 -2.21
CA LEU A 126 -2.32 -7.41 -0.98
C LEU A 126 -1.10 -6.85 -0.24
N GLY A 127 -0.02 -6.54 -0.97
CA GLY A 127 1.19 -5.91 -0.42
C GLY A 127 0.89 -4.54 0.23
N ILE A 128 0.08 -3.70 -0.41
CA ILE A 128 -0.35 -2.40 0.12
C ILE A 128 -1.16 -2.59 1.41
N ILE A 129 -2.11 -3.53 1.45
CA ILE A 129 -2.93 -3.80 2.64
C ILE A 129 -2.05 -4.25 3.81
N ILE A 130 -1.14 -5.20 3.58
CA ILE A 130 -0.22 -5.68 4.62
C ILE A 130 0.65 -4.53 5.15
N THR A 131 1.20 -3.71 4.28
CA THR A 131 2.02 -2.55 4.66
C THR A 131 1.22 -1.55 5.50
N LEU A 132 -0.02 -1.27 5.14
CA LEU A 132 -0.90 -0.37 5.88
C LEU A 132 -1.22 -0.91 7.29
N VAL A 133 -1.52 -2.20 7.39
CA VAL A 133 -1.77 -2.87 8.69
C VAL A 133 -0.54 -2.81 9.59
N LEU A 134 0.65 -3.09 9.05
CA LEU A 134 1.91 -2.99 9.80
C LEU A 134 2.19 -1.55 10.26
N LEU A 135 1.93 -0.56 9.41
CA LEU A 135 2.10 0.85 9.78
C LEU A 135 1.18 1.25 10.94
N ILE A 136 -0.10 0.88 10.88
CA ILE A 136 -1.06 1.16 11.94
C ILE A 136 -0.62 0.48 13.25
N ALA A 137 -0.22 -0.78 13.19
CA ALA A 137 0.28 -1.51 14.36
C ALA A 137 1.52 -0.84 14.97
N ALA A 138 2.47 -0.39 14.16
CA ALA A 138 3.66 0.32 14.62
C ALA A 138 3.31 1.64 15.32
N VAL A 139 2.37 2.43 14.78
CA VAL A 139 1.90 3.68 15.39
C VAL A 139 1.23 3.41 16.75
N ILE A 140 0.40 2.36 16.85
CA ILE A 140 -0.24 1.98 18.12
C ILE A 140 0.83 1.62 19.16
N VAL A 141 1.79 0.77 18.80
CA VAL A 141 2.86 0.36 19.73
C VAL A 141 3.69 1.57 20.17
N ALA A 142 4.11 2.43 19.23
CA ALA A 142 4.85 3.64 19.53
C ALA A 142 4.09 4.58 20.48
N SER A 143 2.78 4.76 20.26
CA SER A 143 1.91 5.57 21.10
C SER A 143 1.80 5.01 22.52
N LEU A 144 1.65 3.69 22.66
CA LEU A 144 1.60 3.02 23.98
C LEU A 144 2.92 3.17 24.74
N VAL A 145 4.05 3.02 24.04
CA VAL A 145 5.38 3.21 24.64
C VAL A 145 5.56 4.67 25.07
N ALA A 146 5.20 5.63 24.22
CA ALA A 146 5.28 7.06 24.55
C ALA A 146 4.44 7.42 25.75
N LEU A 147 3.20 6.92 25.86
CA LEU A 147 2.32 7.12 27.03
C LEU A 147 2.93 6.51 28.29
N ARG A 148 3.50 5.30 28.21
CA ARG A 148 4.18 4.66 29.36
C ARG A 148 5.38 5.48 29.84
N LEU A 149 6.18 6.01 28.92
CA LEU A 149 7.31 6.87 29.26
C LEU A 149 6.86 8.22 29.84
N ALA A 150 5.84 8.86 29.26
CA ALA A 150 5.31 10.13 29.74
C ALA A 150 4.77 10.03 31.18
N VAL A 151 3.98 9.01 31.48
CA VAL A 151 3.43 8.79 32.82
C VAL A 151 4.49 8.26 33.78
N GLY A 152 5.32 7.33 33.33
CA GLY A 152 6.30 6.67 34.17
C GLY A 152 7.51 7.54 34.53
N ILE A 153 7.96 8.41 33.65
CA ILE A 153 9.17 9.24 33.87
C ILE A 153 8.78 10.71 33.99
N GLY A 154 8.03 11.24 33.04
CA GLY A 154 7.70 12.66 32.99
C GLY A 154 6.85 13.12 34.16
N GLY A 155 5.89 12.32 34.59
CA GLY A 155 5.02 12.64 35.73
C GLY A 155 5.79 12.85 37.06
N PRO A 156 6.56 11.88 37.51
CA PRO A 156 7.36 12.01 38.74
C PRO A 156 8.37 13.15 38.71
N ILE A 157 9.09 13.32 37.59
CA ILE A 157 10.05 14.43 37.43
C ILE A 157 9.36 15.78 37.54
N LYS A 158 8.20 15.94 36.87
CA LYS A 158 7.39 17.15 36.97
C LYS A 158 6.93 17.39 38.41
N ALA A 159 6.45 16.39 39.12
CA ALA A 159 5.99 16.50 40.47
C ALA A 159 7.12 16.95 41.42
N CYS A 160 8.35 16.41 41.29
CA CYS A 160 9.52 16.85 42.02
C CYS A 160 9.88 18.32 41.72
N SER A 161 9.86 18.69 40.44
CA SER A 161 10.13 20.08 40.03
C SER A 161 9.11 21.07 40.58
N ASP A 162 7.81 20.74 40.50
CA ASP A 162 6.73 21.57 41.02
C ASP A 162 6.87 21.73 42.54
N ARG A 163 7.22 20.63 43.28
CA ARG A 163 7.44 20.68 44.71
C ARG A 163 8.63 21.55 45.12
N LEU A 164 9.76 21.43 44.42
CA LEU A 164 10.95 22.26 44.67
C LEU A 164 10.66 23.74 44.34
N HIS A 165 9.85 23.99 43.33
CA HIS A 165 9.41 25.36 43.01
C HIS A 165 8.55 25.95 44.14
N LEU A 166 7.59 25.20 44.72
CA LEU A 166 6.82 25.64 45.88
C LEU A 166 7.69 25.87 47.10
N LEU A 167 8.71 25.03 47.33
CA LEU A 167 9.68 25.23 48.39
C LEU A 167 10.46 26.56 48.21
N SER A 168 10.90 26.87 46.98
CA SER A 168 11.60 28.12 46.69
C SER A 168 10.75 29.37 46.91
N GLN A 169 9.42 29.24 46.93
CA GLN A 169 8.46 30.30 47.26
C GLN A 169 8.12 30.35 48.77
N GLY A 170 8.78 29.55 49.60
CA GLY A 170 8.53 29.49 51.04
C GLY A 170 7.36 28.60 51.45
N ASN A 171 6.75 27.85 50.55
CA ASN A 171 5.66 26.94 50.90
C ASN A 171 6.22 25.64 51.45
N LEU A 172 6.22 25.52 52.80
CA LEU A 172 6.72 24.38 53.53
C LEU A 172 5.70 23.25 53.70
N GLU A 173 4.40 23.58 53.59
CA GLU A 173 3.30 22.67 53.91
C GLU A 173 2.84 21.78 52.71
N ALA A 174 3.21 22.16 51.49
CA ALA A 174 2.83 21.39 50.32
C ALA A 174 3.31 19.94 50.43
N PRO A 175 2.49 18.95 50.05
CA PRO A 175 2.85 17.55 50.14
C PRO A 175 4.05 17.21 49.26
N VAL A 176 4.91 16.32 49.76
CA VAL A 176 6.05 15.82 48.97
C VAL A 176 5.54 14.67 48.09
N PRO A 177 5.89 14.64 46.79
CA PRO A 177 5.56 13.52 45.92
C PRO A 177 6.08 12.20 46.53
N ASP A 178 5.29 11.16 46.46
CA ASP A 178 5.66 9.82 46.88
C ASP A 178 5.32 8.83 45.76
N PHE A 179 6.34 8.14 45.23
CA PHE A 179 6.21 7.14 44.19
C PHE A 179 7.00 5.91 44.57
N ASP A 180 6.33 4.76 44.69
CA ASP A 180 6.99 3.49 45.00
C ASP A 180 7.73 2.95 43.77
N ARG A 181 9.02 3.27 43.66
CA ARG A 181 9.89 2.90 42.53
C ARG A 181 11.30 2.60 43.00
N ASN A 182 11.92 1.61 42.34
CA ASN A 182 13.29 1.16 42.64
C ASN A 182 14.26 1.46 41.44
N ASP A 183 14.09 2.61 40.81
CA ASP A 183 14.92 3.08 39.69
C ASP A 183 15.47 4.49 39.99
N GLU A 184 16.18 5.07 39.03
CA GLU A 184 16.78 6.40 39.16
C GLU A 184 15.73 7.51 39.38
N VAL A 185 14.51 7.30 38.88
CA VAL A 185 13.38 8.22 39.13
C VAL A 185 12.91 8.11 40.58
N GLY A 186 12.88 6.90 41.16
CA GLY A 186 12.59 6.66 42.56
C GLY A 186 13.66 7.29 43.46
N GLU A 187 14.94 7.19 43.10
CA GLU A 187 16.03 7.84 43.84
C GLU A 187 15.90 9.38 43.81
N LEU A 188 15.53 9.97 42.68
CA LEU A 188 15.25 11.41 42.58
C LEU A 188 14.11 11.85 43.48
N VAL A 189 12.99 11.09 43.50
CA VAL A 189 11.85 11.36 44.38
C VAL A 189 12.25 11.29 45.85
N SER A 190 12.97 10.25 46.26
CA SER A 190 13.48 10.05 47.64
C SER A 190 14.42 11.20 48.04
N SER A 191 15.36 11.56 47.19
CA SER A 191 16.28 12.68 47.43
C SER A 191 15.54 14.01 47.57
N THR A 192 14.54 14.25 46.74
CA THR A 192 13.67 15.44 46.82
C THR A 192 12.94 15.47 48.18
N LYS A 193 12.40 14.32 48.62
CA LYS A 193 11.73 14.17 49.93
C LYS A 193 12.65 14.50 51.06
N ILE A 194 13.88 13.98 51.07
CA ILE A 194 14.90 14.26 52.10
C ILE A 194 15.21 15.75 52.15
N ILE A 195 15.49 16.39 51.03
CA ILE A 195 15.84 17.81 50.97
C ILE A 195 14.69 18.68 51.50
N VAL A 196 13.45 18.43 51.00
CA VAL A 196 12.27 19.20 51.44
C VAL A 196 12.03 19.04 52.93
N THR A 197 12.12 17.81 53.44
CA THR A 197 11.87 17.54 54.88
C THR A 197 12.94 18.22 55.72
N ALA A 198 14.23 18.07 55.38
CA ALA A 198 15.33 18.68 56.15
C ALA A 198 15.22 20.22 56.19
N LEU A 199 14.99 20.85 55.04
CA LEU A 199 14.81 22.32 55.01
C LEU A 199 13.56 22.78 55.75
N SER A 200 12.46 22.05 55.65
CA SER A 200 11.22 22.39 56.37
C SER A 200 11.43 22.29 57.89
N THR A 201 12.17 21.28 58.36
CA THR A 201 12.50 21.15 59.79
C THR A 201 13.36 22.31 60.29
N ILE A 202 14.46 22.61 59.56
CA ILE A 202 15.36 23.72 59.92
C ILE A 202 14.60 25.07 59.97
N LEU A 203 13.77 25.34 58.99
CA LEU A 203 13.02 26.59 58.93
C LEU A 203 11.95 26.67 60.07
N LYS A 204 11.31 25.58 60.41
CA LYS A 204 10.37 25.52 61.56
C LYS A 204 11.10 25.72 62.88
N ASP A 205 12.28 25.14 63.04
CA ASP A 205 13.07 25.32 64.24
C ASP A 205 13.53 26.79 64.38
N ILE A 206 13.95 27.42 63.26
CA ILE A 206 14.30 28.85 63.28
C ILE A 206 13.07 29.71 63.64
N ASP A 207 11.91 29.45 63.08
CA ASP A 207 10.69 30.20 63.36
C ASP A 207 10.28 30.05 64.84
N TYR A 208 10.38 28.83 65.34
CA TYR A 208 10.14 28.54 66.78
C TYR A 208 11.11 29.32 67.67
N LEU A 209 12.43 29.26 67.37
CA LEU A 209 13.44 29.99 68.16
C LEU A 209 13.21 31.50 68.12
N LEU A 210 12.91 32.06 66.96
CA LEU A 210 12.60 33.49 66.79
C LEU A 210 11.33 33.89 67.58
N SER A 211 10.31 33.04 67.60
CA SER A 211 9.08 33.26 68.37
C SER A 211 9.38 33.29 69.91
N GLN A 212 10.14 32.32 70.39
CA GLN A 212 10.54 32.28 71.80
C GLN A 212 11.38 33.48 72.24
N MET A 213 12.35 33.87 71.36
CA MET A 213 13.10 35.10 71.58
C MET A 213 12.23 36.36 71.67
N GLY A 214 11.20 36.44 70.78
CA GLY A 214 10.22 37.55 70.81
C GLY A 214 9.39 37.61 72.08
N GLU A 215 9.18 36.47 72.75
CA GLU A 215 8.50 36.34 74.07
C GLU A 215 9.45 36.53 75.27
N GLY A 216 10.72 36.81 74.99
CA GLY A 216 11.75 37.00 76.08
C GLY A 216 12.35 35.74 76.68
N ASN A 217 12.05 34.60 76.04
CA ASN A 217 12.62 33.28 76.44
C ASN A 217 13.88 33.01 75.63
N PHE A 218 15.06 33.13 76.27
CA PHE A 218 16.38 32.96 75.67
C PHE A 218 17.02 31.61 76.00
N VAL A 219 16.35 30.73 76.72
CA VAL A 219 16.81 29.40 77.11
C VAL A 219 15.92 28.36 76.47
N VAL A 220 16.22 28.05 75.17
CA VAL A 220 15.43 27.06 74.35
C VAL A 220 16.39 26.05 73.79
N ASP A 221 16.15 24.78 74.03
CA ASP A 221 16.83 23.68 73.33
C ASP A 221 16.08 23.44 71.94
N SER A 222 16.83 23.40 70.85
CA SER A 222 16.35 23.10 69.49
C SER A 222 16.30 21.60 69.20
#